data_89acfbfeb44854472bbc05aa7ce5302a
#
_entry.id   89acfbfeb44854472bbc05aa7ce5302a
#
_cell.length_a   1.000
_cell.length_b   1.000
_cell.length_c   1.000
_cell.angle_alpha   90.00
_cell.angle_beta   90.00
_cell.angle_gamma   90.00
#
_symmetry.space_group_name_H-M   'P 1'
#
loop_
_entity.id
_entity.type
_entity.pdbx_description
1 polymer ?
#
loop_
_entity_poly.entity_id
_entity_poly.type
_entity_poly.pdbx_seq_one_letter_code
_entity_poly.pdbx_strand_id
1 'polypeptide(L)'
;MVVYLGMRVNTLTGLKTAIGFGPRVTQSVDAQPDGLLLHENFILSLFPPHAGMRPYWRDFESLERWTRSAPHRDWWRRFLRDSGGTGFWHETYLMRGGMEAIYDDMVQPTGFLKFAPARPARGNMFSARARVGRPGEPAQAAPVSENDL
;
A
#
# COMPACT_ATOMS: atom_id res chain seq x y z
N MET A 1 0.95 -1.02 -8.93
CA MET A 1 -0.10 -0.24 -8.26
C MET A 1 -0.09 -0.49 -6.76
N VAL A 2 -0.66 0.40 -5.96
CA VAL A 2 -0.75 0.25 -4.51
C VAL A 2 -2.20 0.36 -4.08
N VAL A 3 -2.63 -0.51 -3.19
CA VAL A 3 -3.91 -0.37 -2.49
C VAL A 3 -3.60 0.00 -1.04
N TYR A 4 -4.31 0.95 -0.51
CA TYR A 4 -4.24 1.37 0.88
C TYR A 4 -5.60 1.17 1.51
N LEU A 5 -5.68 0.37 2.54
CA LEU A 5 -6.96 -0.01 3.11
C LEU A 5 -6.86 -0.23 4.62
N GLY A 6 -8.00 -0.14 5.29
CA GLY A 6 -8.04 -0.36 6.72
C GLY A 6 -9.41 -0.76 7.26
N MET A 7 -9.36 -1.29 8.47
CA MET A 7 -10.52 -1.69 9.24
C MET A 7 -10.46 -1.06 10.62
N ARG A 8 -11.51 -0.34 10.98
CA ARG A 8 -11.68 0.31 12.28
C ARG A 8 -12.73 -0.41 13.10
N VAL A 9 -12.43 -0.62 14.36
CA VAL A 9 -13.40 -1.15 15.33
C VAL A 9 -14.33 -0.02 15.77
N ASN A 10 -15.64 -0.19 15.55
CA ASN A 10 -16.66 0.77 15.93
C ASN A 10 -17.46 0.34 17.16
N THR A 11 -17.50 -0.97 17.44
CA THR A 11 -18.24 -1.55 18.57
C THR A 11 -17.44 -2.68 19.24
N LEU A 12 -17.87 -3.14 20.40
CA LEU A 12 -17.25 -4.30 21.07
C LEU A 12 -17.33 -5.59 20.22
N THR A 13 -18.39 -5.75 19.45
CA THR A 13 -18.50 -6.86 18.48
C THR A 13 -17.44 -6.73 17.39
N GLY A 14 -17.15 -5.50 16.96
CA GLY A 14 -16.11 -5.21 15.96
C GLY A 14 -14.72 -5.66 16.40
N LEU A 15 -14.42 -5.65 17.69
CA LEU A 15 -13.14 -6.16 18.18
C LEU A 15 -12.99 -7.67 17.91
N LYS A 16 -14.04 -8.46 18.16
CA LYS A 16 -14.04 -9.91 17.84
C LYS A 16 -13.89 -10.14 16.33
N THR A 17 -14.58 -9.33 15.52
CA THR A 17 -14.49 -9.38 14.06
C THR A 17 -13.07 -9.09 13.59
N ALA A 18 -12.43 -8.03 14.08
CA ALA A 18 -11.08 -7.65 13.69
C ALA A 18 -10.04 -8.73 14.08
N ILE A 19 -10.12 -9.27 15.30
CA ILE A 19 -9.24 -10.35 15.78
C ILE A 19 -9.42 -11.60 14.93
N GLY A 20 -10.64 -11.97 14.57
CA GLY A 20 -10.90 -13.17 13.75
C GLY A 20 -10.54 -13.00 12.27
N PHE A 21 -10.44 -11.76 11.79
CA PHE A 21 -10.11 -11.48 10.39
C PHE A 21 -8.60 -11.45 10.13
N GLY A 22 -7.80 -10.92 11.06
CA GLY A 22 -6.35 -10.78 10.91
C GLY A 22 -5.63 -12.04 10.44
N PRO A 23 -5.77 -13.20 11.12
CA PRO A 23 -5.11 -14.44 10.70
C PRO A 23 -5.50 -14.90 9.29
N ARG A 24 -6.73 -14.65 8.85
CA ARG A 24 -7.21 -15.01 7.51
C ARG A 24 -6.54 -14.17 6.43
N VAL A 25 -6.33 -12.89 6.71
CA VAL A 25 -5.57 -12.00 5.81
C VAL A 25 -4.14 -12.49 5.70
N THR A 26 -3.48 -12.76 6.85
CA THR A 26 -2.10 -13.29 6.86
C THR A 26 -2.00 -14.56 6.02
N GLN A 27 -2.86 -15.54 6.23
CA GLN A 27 -2.87 -16.78 5.43
C GLN A 27 -3.04 -16.53 3.93
N SER A 28 -3.89 -15.56 3.56
CA SER A 28 -4.09 -15.18 2.15
C SER A 28 -2.86 -14.54 1.51
N VAL A 29 -2.11 -13.77 2.29
CA VAL A 29 -0.84 -13.16 1.87
C VAL A 29 0.27 -14.20 1.77
N ASP A 30 0.36 -15.09 2.75
CA ASP A 30 1.37 -16.17 2.79
C ASP A 30 1.20 -17.15 1.60
N ALA A 31 0.00 -17.25 1.05
CA ALA A 31 -0.26 -17.99 -0.18
C ALA A 31 0.36 -17.35 -1.44
N GLN A 32 0.97 -16.17 -1.31
CA GLN A 32 1.67 -15.44 -2.38
C GLN A 32 0.86 -15.34 -3.68
N PRO A 33 -0.29 -14.65 -3.69
CA PRO A 33 -1.10 -14.53 -4.89
C PRO A 33 -0.28 -13.97 -6.07
N ASP A 34 -0.54 -14.47 -7.27
CA ASP A 34 0.16 -13.96 -8.47
C ASP A 34 0.00 -12.45 -8.60
N GLY A 35 1.12 -11.77 -8.76
CA GLY A 35 1.21 -10.31 -8.91
C GLY A 35 1.23 -9.53 -7.59
N LEU A 36 1.09 -10.17 -6.43
CA LEU A 36 1.37 -9.50 -5.14
C LEU A 36 2.89 -9.37 -4.97
N LEU A 37 3.39 -8.13 -4.95
CA LEU A 37 4.82 -7.84 -4.81
C LEU A 37 5.24 -7.67 -3.35
N LEU A 38 4.37 -7.10 -2.54
CA LEU A 38 4.61 -6.82 -1.14
C LEU A 38 3.27 -6.62 -0.42
N HIS A 39 3.21 -7.03 0.83
CA HIS A 39 2.12 -6.71 1.75
C HIS A 39 2.71 -6.17 3.05
N GLU A 40 2.23 -5.04 3.50
CA GLU A 40 2.62 -4.42 4.76
C GLU A 40 1.38 -4.20 5.63
N ASN A 41 1.52 -4.49 6.92
CA ASN A 41 0.50 -4.20 7.92
C ASN A 41 0.97 -3.09 8.85
N PHE A 42 0.06 -2.28 9.33
CA PHE A 42 0.34 -1.21 10.30
C PHE A 42 -0.87 -0.93 11.17
N ILE A 43 -0.62 -0.29 12.29
CA ILE A 43 -1.66 0.17 13.22
C ILE A 43 -1.77 1.68 13.06
N LEU A 44 -2.97 2.14 12.69
CA LEU A 44 -3.29 3.56 12.54
C LEU A 44 -3.67 4.20 13.87
N SER A 45 -4.37 3.43 14.73
CA SER A 45 -4.77 3.86 16.07
C SER A 45 -4.93 2.66 16.99
N LEU A 46 -4.56 2.84 18.25
CA LEU A 46 -4.80 1.85 19.30
C LEU A 46 -6.19 1.99 19.92
N PHE A 47 -6.73 3.20 19.94
CA PHE A 47 -8.06 3.46 20.52
C PHE A 47 -8.81 4.56 19.73
N PRO A 48 -9.95 4.21 19.13
CA PRO A 48 -10.43 2.85 18.89
C PRO A 48 -9.45 2.08 17.98
N PRO A 49 -9.35 0.74 18.10
CA PRO A 49 -8.43 -0.04 17.28
C PRO A 49 -8.71 0.17 15.80
N HIS A 50 -7.65 0.54 15.06
CA HIS A 50 -7.71 0.77 13.63
C HIS A 50 -6.44 0.21 13.00
N ALA A 51 -6.57 -0.90 12.32
CA ALA A 51 -5.50 -1.53 11.58
C ALA A 51 -5.60 -1.21 10.10
N GLY A 52 -4.46 -1.10 9.45
CA GLY A 52 -4.36 -0.88 8.02
C GLY A 52 -3.40 -1.85 7.37
N MET A 53 -3.47 -1.93 6.06
CA MET A 53 -2.56 -2.70 5.23
C MET A 53 -2.31 -1.99 3.92
N ARG A 54 -1.15 -2.28 3.31
CA ARG A 54 -0.73 -1.69 2.05
C ARG A 54 -0.13 -2.78 1.16
N PRO A 55 -0.98 -3.48 0.38
CA PRO A 55 -0.50 -4.39 -0.65
C PRO A 55 -0.04 -3.64 -1.90
N TYR A 56 1.10 -4.07 -2.43
CA TYR A 56 1.67 -3.62 -3.70
C TYR A 56 1.45 -4.70 -4.74
N TRP A 57 0.82 -4.35 -5.85
CA TRP A 57 0.49 -5.25 -6.93
C TRP A 57 1.24 -4.88 -8.20
N ARG A 58 1.63 -5.88 -8.97
CA ARG A 58 2.27 -5.72 -10.27
C ARG A 58 1.36 -4.93 -11.23
N ASP A 59 0.10 -5.34 -11.33
CA ASP A 59 -0.89 -4.76 -12.24
C ASP A 59 -2.31 -4.88 -11.67
N PHE A 60 -3.26 -4.21 -12.31
CA PHE A 60 -4.66 -4.20 -11.92
C PHE A 60 -5.33 -5.56 -12.14
N GLU A 61 -4.97 -6.24 -13.21
CA GLU A 61 -5.50 -7.52 -13.61
C GLU A 61 -5.20 -8.60 -12.56
N SER A 62 -4.00 -8.61 -12.01
CA SER A 62 -3.61 -9.53 -10.92
C SER A 62 -4.42 -9.28 -9.64
N LEU A 63 -4.57 -8.01 -9.25
CA LEU A 63 -5.45 -7.65 -8.14
C LEU A 63 -6.89 -8.11 -8.39
N GLU A 64 -7.43 -7.82 -9.58
CA GLU A 64 -8.81 -8.14 -9.90
C GLU A 64 -9.07 -9.65 -9.91
N ARG A 65 -8.17 -10.45 -10.47
CA ARG A 65 -8.26 -11.92 -10.39
C ARG A 65 -8.31 -12.40 -8.94
N TRP A 66 -7.42 -11.88 -8.09
CA TRP A 66 -7.37 -12.25 -6.70
C TRP A 66 -8.64 -11.83 -5.95
N THR A 67 -9.14 -10.62 -6.14
CA THR A 67 -10.35 -10.15 -5.46
C THR A 67 -11.59 -10.92 -5.84
N ARG A 68 -11.65 -11.48 -7.06
CA ARG A 68 -12.74 -12.34 -7.53
C ARG A 68 -12.60 -13.80 -7.11
N SER A 69 -11.44 -14.22 -6.60
CA SER A 69 -11.20 -15.56 -6.11
C SER A 69 -11.62 -15.73 -4.64
N ALA A 70 -11.73 -17.00 -4.20
CA ALA A 70 -11.75 -17.28 -2.77
C ALA A 70 -10.33 -17.10 -2.17
N PRO A 71 -10.18 -16.62 -0.94
CA PRO A 71 -11.24 -16.32 0.02
C PRO A 71 -11.78 -14.89 -0.06
N HIS A 72 -11.15 -13.97 -0.82
CA HIS A 72 -11.47 -12.54 -0.82
C HIS A 72 -12.93 -12.26 -1.22
N ARG A 73 -13.42 -12.90 -2.28
CA ARG A 73 -14.83 -12.79 -2.72
C ARG A 73 -15.81 -13.13 -1.60
N ASP A 74 -15.50 -14.14 -0.79
CA ASP A 74 -16.39 -14.61 0.28
C ASP A 74 -16.34 -13.67 1.48
N TRP A 75 -15.19 -13.05 1.77
CA TRP A 75 -15.06 -12.01 2.78
C TRP A 75 -15.89 -10.79 2.42
N TRP A 76 -15.78 -10.33 1.18
CA TRP A 76 -16.52 -9.18 0.69
C TRP A 76 -18.02 -9.41 0.73
N ARG A 77 -18.48 -10.58 0.31
CA ARG A 77 -19.89 -10.96 0.38
C ARG A 77 -20.44 -10.96 1.81
N ARG A 78 -19.65 -11.43 2.78
CA ARG A 78 -20.05 -11.38 4.20
C ARG A 78 -20.09 -9.96 4.73
N PHE A 79 -19.06 -9.18 4.45
CA PHE A 79 -18.95 -7.79 4.89
C PHE A 79 -20.12 -6.93 4.39
N LEU A 80 -20.55 -7.10 3.13
CA LEU A 80 -21.70 -6.38 2.57
C LEU A 80 -23.03 -6.73 3.27
N ARG A 81 -23.14 -7.90 3.88
CA ARG A 81 -24.32 -8.30 4.65
C ARG A 81 -24.29 -7.76 6.07
N ASP A 82 -23.14 -7.84 6.70
CA ASP A 82 -22.91 -7.39 8.06
C ASP A 82 -21.41 -7.10 8.25
N SER A 83 -21.09 -5.85 8.54
CA SER A 83 -19.71 -5.43 8.84
C SER A 83 -19.21 -5.95 10.18
N GLY A 84 -20.08 -6.59 10.98
CA GLY A 84 -19.74 -7.14 12.27
C GLY A 84 -19.25 -6.11 13.28
N GLY A 85 -19.75 -4.86 13.19
CA GLY A 85 -19.37 -3.76 14.09
C GLY A 85 -18.04 -3.10 13.77
N THR A 86 -17.56 -3.27 12.52
CA THR A 86 -16.36 -2.59 12.00
C THR A 86 -16.70 -1.59 10.90
N GLY A 87 -15.82 -0.62 10.67
CA GLY A 87 -15.79 0.20 9.48
C GLY A 87 -14.63 -0.24 8.58
N PHE A 88 -14.82 -0.14 7.28
CA PHE A 88 -13.82 -0.48 6.28
C PHE A 88 -13.68 0.66 5.26
N TRP A 89 -12.46 0.87 4.81
CA TRP A 89 -12.15 1.80 3.72
C TRP A 89 -11.02 1.25 2.87
N HIS A 90 -10.98 1.62 1.61
CA HIS A 90 -9.85 1.35 0.75
C HIS A 90 -9.69 2.45 -0.31
N GLU A 91 -8.45 2.65 -0.72
CA GLU A 91 -8.02 3.54 -1.77
C GLU A 91 -7.10 2.79 -2.72
N THR A 92 -7.27 2.99 -4.01
CA THR A 92 -6.46 2.34 -5.04
C THR A 92 -5.69 3.38 -5.83
N TYR A 93 -4.37 3.29 -5.80
CA TYR A 93 -3.46 4.18 -6.50
C TYR A 93 -2.90 3.50 -7.74
N LEU A 94 -3.43 3.89 -8.91
CA LEU A 94 -2.93 3.44 -10.20
C LEU A 94 -1.72 4.29 -10.59
N MET A 95 -0.55 3.72 -10.48
CA MET A 95 0.72 4.42 -10.74
C MET A 95 0.98 4.51 -12.26
N ARG A 96 0.21 5.35 -12.96
CA ARG A 96 0.33 5.62 -14.40
C ARG A 96 1.25 6.80 -14.70
N GLY A 97 2.24 7.02 -13.91
CA GLY A 97 3.16 8.13 -14.07
C GLY A 97 4.48 7.85 -13.40
N GLY A 98 5.23 8.90 -13.15
CA GLY A 98 6.37 8.82 -12.24
C GLY A 98 5.88 8.63 -10.80
N MET A 99 6.67 7.92 -10.03
CA MET A 99 6.54 7.78 -8.59
C MET A 99 7.93 7.94 -7.99
N GLU A 100 8.00 8.65 -6.89
CA GLU A 100 9.24 8.72 -6.14
C GLU A 100 9.00 8.37 -4.67
N ALA A 101 10.02 7.83 -4.04
CA ALA A 101 10.05 7.59 -2.61
C ALA A 101 11.48 7.83 -2.11
N ILE A 102 11.58 8.47 -0.95
CA ILE A 102 12.86 8.68 -0.27
C ILE A 102 12.90 7.78 0.96
N TYR A 103 14.03 7.12 1.11
CA TYR A 103 14.34 6.32 2.28
C TYR A 103 15.70 6.76 2.81
N ASP A 104 15.72 7.26 4.03
CA ASP A 104 16.92 7.70 4.70
C ASP A 104 17.04 6.99 6.03
N ASP A 105 18.25 6.51 6.36
CA ASP A 105 18.59 5.80 7.59
C ASP A 105 17.64 4.63 7.96
N MET A 106 17.11 3.94 6.94
CA MET A 106 16.21 2.80 7.13
C MET A 106 17.00 1.52 7.39
N VAL A 107 17.05 1.08 8.65
CA VAL A 107 17.72 -0.17 9.07
C VAL A 107 17.14 -1.39 8.36
N GLN A 108 15.83 -1.40 8.15
CA GLN A 108 15.12 -2.48 7.44
C GLN A 108 14.43 -1.92 6.19
N PRO A 109 14.61 -2.57 5.03
CA PRO A 109 13.88 -2.18 3.84
C PRO A 109 12.37 -2.17 4.07
N THR A 110 11.69 -1.13 3.61
CA THR A 110 10.23 -0.98 3.66
C THR A 110 9.70 -0.46 2.33
N GLY A 111 8.43 -0.65 2.06
CA GLY A 111 7.78 -0.17 0.84
C GLY A 111 8.50 -0.62 -0.42
N PHE A 112 8.65 0.29 -1.36
CA PHE A 112 9.29 0.02 -2.66
C PHE A 112 10.74 -0.46 -2.52
N LEU A 113 11.44 -0.09 -1.44
CA LEU A 113 12.82 -0.52 -1.22
C LEU A 113 12.97 -2.04 -1.11
N LYS A 114 11.90 -2.78 -0.86
CA LYS A 114 11.90 -4.24 -0.79
C LYS A 114 11.98 -4.93 -2.15
N PHE A 115 11.56 -4.27 -3.21
CA PHE A 115 11.49 -4.88 -4.54
C PHE A 115 11.93 -3.97 -5.69
N ALA A 116 12.32 -2.73 -5.41
CA ALA A 116 12.83 -1.78 -6.40
C ALA A 116 14.24 -1.31 -6.00
N PRO A 117 15.17 -1.18 -6.97
CA PRO A 117 16.53 -0.74 -6.67
C PRO A 117 16.55 0.72 -6.24
N ALA A 118 17.21 1.00 -5.11
CA ALA A 118 17.46 2.35 -4.65
C ALA A 118 18.53 3.05 -5.50
N ARG A 119 18.40 4.37 -5.66
CA ARG A 119 19.42 5.24 -6.25
C ARG A 119 19.70 6.40 -5.31
N PRO A 120 20.93 6.92 -5.22
CA PRO A 120 21.24 8.07 -4.40
C PRO A 120 20.40 9.30 -4.80
N ALA A 121 19.76 9.95 -3.85
CA ALA A 121 19.00 11.20 -4.06
C ALA A 121 19.94 12.41 -4.00
N ARG A 122 20.98 12.45 -4.87
CA ARG A 122 22.02 13.48 -4.92
C ARG A 122 22.27 13.95 -6.34
N GLY A 123 22.90 15.11 -6.48
CA GLY A 123 23.21 15.70 -7.79
C GLY A 123 21.94 15.93 -8.61
N ASN A 124 21.92 15.44 -9.84
CA ASN A 124 20.76 15.57 -10.73
C ASN A 124 19.49 14.82 -10.27
N MET A 125 19.60 13.93 -9.28
CA MET A 125 18.47 13.23 -8.67
C MET A 125 18.06 13.81 -7.31
N PHE A 126 18.58 14.98 -6.95
CA PHE A 126 18.31 15.58 -5.63
C PHE A 126 16.85 16.01 -5.45
N SER A 127 16.25 16.66 -6.42
CA SER A 127 14.86 17.14 -6.30
C SER A 127 13.82 16.05 -6.61
N ALA A 128 12.66 16.11 -5.94
CA ALA A 128 11.53 15.24 -6.24
C ALA A 128 11.11 15.33 -7.71
N ARG A 129 11.13 16.54 -8.28
CA ARG A 129 10.82 16.79 -9.69
C ARG A 129 11.74 16.01 -10.62
N ALA A 130 13.04 16.00 -10.35
CA ALA A 130 14.01 15.25 -11.15
C ALA A 130 13.81 13.73 -11.03
N ARG A 131 13.43 13.25 -9.85
CA ARG A 131 13.17 11.81 -9.62
C ARG A 131 11.88 11.32 -10.27
N VAL A 132 10.85 12.17 -10.32
CA VAL A 132 9.54 11.86 -10.96
C VAL A 132 9.58 12.08 -12.47
N GLY A 133 10.53 12.87 -12.98
CA GLY A 133 10.61 13.26 -14.39
C GLY A 133 10.53 12.09 -15.35
N ARG A 134 9.69 12.23 -16.37
CA ARG A 134 9.55 11.24 -17.43
C ARG A 134 10.52 11.55 -18.56
N PRO A 135 11.13 10.52 -19.18
CA PRO A 135 11.89 10.74 -20.40
C PRO A 135 11.00 11.39 -21.48
N GLY A 136 11.44 12.54 -22.00
CA GLY A 136 10.74 13.25 -23.08
C GLY A 136 9.73 14.29 -22.65
N GLU A 137 9.48 14.51 -21.36
CA GLU A 137 8.70 15.68 -20.90
C GLU A 137 9.59 16.95 -20.99
N PRO A 138 9.03 18.09 -21.46
CA PRO A 138 9.76 19.36 -21.46
C PRO A 138 10.15 19.71 -20.03
N ALA A 139 11.39 20.17 -19.83
CA ALA A 139 11.88 20.63 -18.55
C ALA A 139 11.00 21.78 -18.06
N GLN A 140 10.12 21.49 -17.13
CA GLN A 140 9.48 22.55 -16.33
C GLN A 140 10.56 23.21 -15.47
N ALA A 141 10.27 24.40 -14.92
CA ALA A 141 11.22 25.23 -14.16
C ALA A 141 12.33 24.45 -13.44
N ALA A 142 13.55 24.94 -13.50
CA ALA A 142 14.74 24.26 -13.00
C ALA A 142 14.50 23.62 -11.62
N PRO A 143 14.81 22.32 -11.43
CA PRO A 143 14.66 21.69 -10.13
C PRO A 143 15.61 22.35 -9.13
N VAL A 144 15.19 22.42 -7.88
CA VAL A 144 16.05 22.87 -6.77
C VAL A 144 17.31 21.99 -6.75
N SER A 145 18.46 22.65 -6.70
CA SER A 145 19.76 21.98 -6.62
C SER A 145 20.12 21.69 -5.18
N GLU A 146 20.93 20.66 -4.95
CA GLU A 146 21.52 20.37 -3.65
C GLU A 146 22.37 21.57 -3.12
N ASN A 147 22.92 22.38 -4.03
CA ASN A 147 23.70 23.57 -3.68
C ASN A 147 22.84 24.79 -3.29
N ASP A 148 21.52 24.70 -3.41
CA ASP A 148 20.60 25.78 -3.05
C ASP A 148 20.12 25.68 -1.57
N LEU A 149 20.61 24.65 -0.82
CA LEU A 149 20.38 24.46 0.60
C LEU A 149 21.56 24.94 1.43
#